data_b8c5cab9efe805bbf9ee593e098a3c74
#
_entry.id   b8c5cab9efe805bbf9ee593e098a3c74
#
_cell.length_a   1.000
_cell.length_b   1.000
_cell.length_c   1.000
_cell.angle_alpha   90.00
_cell.angle_beta   90.00
_cell.angle_gamma   90.00
#
_symmetry.space_group_name_H-M   'P 1'
#
loop_
_entity.id
_entity.type
_entity.pdbx_description
1 polymer ?
#
loop_
_entity_poly.entity_id
_entity_poly.type
_entity_poly.pdbx_seq_one_letter_code
_entity_poly.pdbx_strand_id
1 'polypeptide(L)'
;MGGTDITVDGCIGPKSTKFYELRAYGGAAAVTVSECMVHPTDGSHAYRLDLTVPGSLPSFTYTADAIRRHGCIPSVELSHSGQFSGTYLADKDRKAGMAQWGPSASVRADGMEIKELTKEMIDEIVQAYADTAANAKRAGFEMVMIHGGH
;
A
#
# COMPACT_ATOMS: atom_id res chain seq x y z
N MET A 1 1.79 8.10 -7.31
CA MET A 1 0.46 8.74 -7.46
C MET A 1 -0.59 7.71 -7.06
N GLY A 2 -1.46 8.08 -6.14
CA GLY A 2 -2.54 7.21 -5.66
C GLY A 2 -3.42 6.69 -6.79
N GLY A 3 -3.98 5.51 -6.62
CA GLY A 3 -4.92 4.93 -7.59
C GLY A 3 -6.18 5.79 -7.72
N THR A 4 -6.82 5.74 -8.87
CA THR A 4 -8.00 6.57 -9.17
C THR A 4 -9.32 5.85 -8.87
N ASP A 5 -9.31 4.55 -8.69
CA ASP A 5 -10.46 3.69 -8.42
C ASP A 5 -10.06 2.49 -7.54
N ILE A 6 -9.58 2.79 -6.33
CA ILE A 6 -9.35 1.77 -5.30
C ILE A 6 -10.71 1.35 -4.76
N THR A 7 -10.94 0.06 -4.70
CA THR A 7 -12.16 -0.51 -4.15
C THR A 7 -12.09 -0.58 -2.62
N VAL A 8 -13.24 -0.73 -1.96
CA VAL A 8 -13.33 -0.80 -0.48
C VAL A 8 -12.62 -2.00 0.14
N ASP A 9 -12.25 -2.98 -0.67
CA ASP A 9 -11.53 -4.19 -0.28
C ASP A 9 -10.02 -4.16 -0.65
N GLY A 10 -9.49 -2.98 -0.95
CA GLY A 10 -8.07 -2.77 -1.26
C GLY A 10 -7.63 -3.21 -2.66
N CYS A 11 -8.56 -3.54 -3.54
CA CYS A 11 -8.26 -3.98 -4.89
C CYS A 11 -7.91 -2.82 -5.83
N ILE A 12 -7.17 -3.13 -6.89
CA ILE A 12 -6.93 -2.20 -8.00
C ILE A 12 -8.13 -2.25 -8.95
N GLY A 13 -8.76 -1.11 -9.17
CA GLY A 13 -9.85 -1.01 -10.14
C GLY A 13 -9.38 -0.93 -11.59
N PRO A 14 -10.30 -1.16 -12.56
CA PRO A 14 -9.95 -1.24 -13.99
C PRO A 14 -9.40 0.07 -14.56
N LYS A 15 -9.83 1.23 -14.05
CA LYS A 15 -9.29 2.53 -14.49
C LYS A 15 -7.84 2.71 -14.08
N SER A 16 -7.49 2.34 -12.83
CA SER A 16 -6.12 2.36 -12.34
C SER A 16 -5.26 1.38 -13.12
N THR A 17 -5.73 0.16 -13.37
CA THR A 17 -5.03 -0.80 -14.23
C THR A 17 -4.74 -0.20 -15.61
N LYS A 18 -5.74 0.39 -16.25
CA LYS A 18 -5.56 1.03 -17.57
C LYS A 18 -4.60 2.21 -17.53
N PHE A 19 -4.60 2.97 -16.45
CA PHE A 19 -3.66 4.06 -16.23
C PHE A 19 -2.20 3.57 -16.23
N TYR A 20 -1.91 2.47 -15.53
CA TYR A 20 -0.57 1.88 -15.49
C TYR A 20 -0.19 1.22 -16.82
N GLU A 21 -1.11 0.47 -17.43
CA GLU A 21 -0.92 -0.15 -18.74
C GLU A 21 -0.53 0.86 -19.82
N LEU A 22 -1.17 2.04 -19.85
CA LEU A 22 -0.87 3.08 -20.84
C LEU A 22 0.56 3.63 -20.69
N ARG A 23 1.16 3.65 -19.49
CA ARG A 23 2.56 4.04 -19.31
C ARG A 23 3.49 2.98 -19.87
N ALA A 24 3.18 1.72 -19.63
CA ALA A 24 3.93 0.60 -20.19
C ALA A 24 3.84 0.58 -21.73
N TYR A 25 2.64 0.77 -22.28
CA TYR A 25 2.43 0.91 -23.73
C TYR A 25 3.20 2.09 -24.34
N GLY A 26 3.34 3.19 -23.61
CA GLY A 26 4.12 4.38 -23.98
C GLY A 26 5.64 4.18 -23.94
N GLY A 27 6.13 2.98 -23.59
CA GLY A 27 7.57 2.65 -23.64
C GLY A 27 8.31 2.86 -22.32
N ALA A 28 7.64 2.96 -21.19
CA ALA A 28 8.29 2.96 -19.88
C ALA A 28 8.99 1.62 -19.65
N ALA A 29 10.23 1.63 -19.13
CA ALA A 29 10.98 0.42 -18.82
C ALA A 29 10.42 -0.30 -17.58
N ALA A 30 9.93 0.46 -16.60
CA ALA A 30 9.24 -0.04 -15.42
C ALA A 30 8.07 0.89 -15.06
N VAL A 31 7.00 0.32 -14.52
CA VAL A 31 5.85 1.07 -14.01
C VAL A 31 5.55 0.61 -12.60
N THR A 32 5.58 1.55 -11.65
CA THR A 32 5.27 1.29 -10.25
C THR A 32 3.81 1.61 -9.95
N VAL A 33 3.08 0.59 -9.52
CA VAL A 33 1.74 0.73 -8.93
C VAL A 33 1.88 1.44 -7.59
N SER A 34 0.93 2.30 -7.29
CA SER A 34 0.90 3.17 -6.11
C SER A 34 0.97 2.42 -4.78
N GLU A 35 1.17 3.19 -3.73
CA GLU A 35 1.28 2.74 -2.35
C GLU A 35 0.31 1.63 -1.99
N CYS A 36 0.88 0.49 -1.62
CA CYS A 36 0.18 -0.66 -1.07
C CYS A 36 0.51 -0.76 0.40
N MET A 37 -0.50 -0.76 1.26
CA MET A 37 -0.28 -0.91 2.69
C MET A 37 0.24 -2.31 3.01
N VAL A 38 1.13 -2.37 4.01
CA VAL A 38 1.75 -3.63 4.44
C VAL A 38 1.23 -4.12 5.78
N HIS A 39 0.63 -3.23 6.60
CA HIS A 39 0.22 -3.57 7.96
C HIS A 39 -1.10 -2.87 8.34
N PRO A 40 -1.99 -3.51 9.13
CA PRO A 40 -3.28 -2.92 9.52
C PRO A 40 -3.18 -1.58 10.25
N THR A 41 -2.09 -1.32 10.97
CA THR A 41 -1.86 -0.04 11.64
C THR A 41 -1.64 1.13 10.69
N ASP A 42 -1.47 0.87 9.39
CA ASP A 42 -1.37 1.91 8.36
C ASP A 42 -2.71 2.51 7.95
N GLY A 43 -3.80 1.96 8.42
CA GLY A 43 -5.14 2.50 8.20
C GLY A 43 -6.10 1.51 7.55
N SER A 44 -7.10 2.03 6.84
CA SER A 44 -8.15 1.22 6.22
C SER A 44 -7.86 0.98 4.74
N HIS A 45 -7.97 -0.27 4.30
CA HIS A 45 -7.92 -0.66 2.90
C HIS A 45 -9.08 -0.06 2.05
N ALA A 46 -10.10 0.53 2.68
CA ALA A 46 -11.17 1.24 1.96
C ALA A 46 -10.66 2.39 1.07
N TYR A 47 -9.45 2.88 1.32
CA TYR A 47 -8.86 4.01 0.59
C TYR A 47 -7.42 3.75 0.13
N ARG A 48 -6.92 2.53 0.33
CA ARG A 48 -5.54 2.15 -0.01
C ARG A 48 -5.51 0.76 -0.61
N LEU A 49 -4.54 0.53 -1.48
CA LEU A 49 -4.26 -0.80 -1.99
C LEU A 49 -3.75 -1.69 -0.85
N ASP A 50 -4.19 -2.95 -0.85
CA ASP A 50 -3.86 -3.87 0.22
C ASP A 50 -3.65 -5.30 -0.30
N LEU A 51 -2.40 -5.73 -0.38
CA LEU A 51 -2.00 -7.09 -0.75
C LEU A 51 -2.03 -8.08 0.42
N THR A 52 -2.36 -7.62 1.63
CA THR A 52 -2.55 -8.52 2.78
C THR A 52 -3.93 -9.18 2.76
N VAL A 53 -4.88 -8.59 2.03
CA VAL A 53 -6.24 -9.13 1.84
C VAL A 53 -6.22 -10.20 0.74
N PRO A 54 -6.55 -11.47 1.03
CA PRO A 54 -6.49 -12.56 0.04
C PRO A 54 -7.31 -12.30 -1.22
N GLY A 55 -8.45 -11.62 -1.10
CA GLY A 55 -9.34 -11.29 -2.23
C GLY A 55 -8.76 -10.25 -3.19
N SER A 56 -7.73 -9.50 -2.81
CA SER A 56 -7.13 -8.46 -3.64
C SER A 56 -6.18 -9.01 -4.71
N LEU A 57 -5.57 -10.17 -4.47
CA LEU A 57 -4.53 -10.76 -5.32
C LEU A 57 -4.90 -10.82 -6.82
N PRO A 58 -6.11 -11.24 -7.23
CA PRO A 58 -6.47 -11.28 -8.66
C PRO A 58 -6.38 -9.92 -9.36
N SER A 59 -6.77 -8.83 -8.70
CA SER A 59 -6.70 -7.48 -9.27
C SER A 59 -5.25 -7.01 -9.49
N PHE A 60 -4.36 -7.36 -8.58
CA PHE A 60 -2.93 -7.09 -8.71
C PHE A 60 -2.29 -7.94 -9.80
N THR A 61 -2.64 -9.24 -9.88
CA THR A 61 -2.17 -10.13 -10.96
C THR A 61 -2.58 -9.58 -12.33
N TYR A 62 -3.84 -9.21 -12.50
CA TYR A 62 -4.33 -8.62 -13.73
C TYR A 62 -3.57 -7.34 -14.11
N THR A 63 -3.27 -6.49 -13.13
CA THR A 63 -2.52 -5.26 -13.35
C THR A 63 -1.06 -5.51 -13.72
N ALA A 64 -0.40 -6.45 -13.03
CA ALA A 64 0.97 -6.85 -13.35
C ALA A 64 1.08 -7.40 -14.77
N ASP A 65 0.12 -8.23 -15.19
CA ASP A 65 0.07 -8.78 -16.54
C ASP A 65 -0.21 -7.69 -17.59
N ALA A 66 -1.08 -6.73 -17.28
CA ALA A 66 -1.36 -5.60 -18.16
C ALA A 66 -0.10 -4.74 -18.42
N ILE A 67 0.75 -4.56 -17.41
CA ILE A 67 2.03 -3.85 -17.55
C ILE A 67 3.03 -4.71 -18.34
N ARG A 68 3.21 -5.98 -17.96
CA ARG A 68 4.21 -6.88 -18.53
C ARG A 68 4.02 -7.15 -20.01
N ARG A 69 2.78 -7.21 -20.52
CA ARG A 69 2.49 -7.51 -21.94
C ARG A 69 3.11 -6.51 -22.92
N HIS A 70 3.56 -5.36 -22.46
CA HIS A 70 4.24 -4.33 -23.24
C HIS A 70 5.78 -4.36 -23.07
N GLY A 71 6.33 -5.41 -22.46
CA GLY A 71 7.77 -5.53 -22.19
C GLY A 71 8.26 -4.65 -21.04
N CYS A 72 7.34 -4.13 -20.23
CA CYS A 72 7.62 -3.26 -19.09
C CYS A 72 7.68 -4.06 -17.78
N ILE A 73 8.59 -3.70 -16.88
CA ILE A 73 8.72 -4.35 -15.57
C ILE A 73 7.59 -3.85 -14.64
N PRO A 74 6.70 -4.74 -14.17
CA PRO A 74 5.70 -4.39 -13.18
C PRO A 74 6.33 -4.25 -11.80
N SER A 75 6.14 -3.10 -11.18
CA SER A 75 6.59 -2.76 -9.83
C SER A 75 5.42 -2.34 -8.96
N VAL A 76 5.51 -2.54 -7.65
CA VAL A 76 4.54 -2.02 -6.68
C VAL A 76 5.25 -1.34 -5.52
N GLU A 77 4.71 -0.21 -5.08
CA GLU A 77 5.21 0.51 -3.92
C GLU A 77 4.59 -0.05 -2.65
N LEU A 78 5.44 -0.38 -1.67
CA LEU A 78 5.05 -0.85 -0.34
C LEU A 78 5.23 0.29 0.65
N SER A 79 4.22 0.54 1.47
CA SER A 79 4.20 1.69 2.37
C SER A 79 3.63 1.34 3.74
N HIS A 80 4.21 1.95 4.77
CA HIS A 80 3.62 2.13 6.08
C HIS A 80 3.77 3.59 6.48
N SER A 81 2.67 4.30 6.65
CA SER A 81 2.68 5.76 6.83
C SER A 81 3.03 6.21 8.26
N GLY A 82 3.30 5.27 9.18
CA GLY A 82 3.74 5.57 10.52
C GLY A 82 2.79 6.55 11.26
N GLN A 83 3.33 7.60 11.81
CA GLN A 83 2.54 8.63 12.50
C GLN A 83 1.51 9.36 11.61
N PHE A 84 1.64 9.26 10.29
CA PHE A 84 0.68 9.85 9.35
C PHE A 84 -0.42 8.88 8.93
N SER A 85 -0.36 7.63 9.37
CA SER A 85 -1.41 6.65 9.15
C SER A 85 -2.76 7.20 9.62
N GLY A 86 -3.83 6.79 8.94
CA GLY A 86 -5.17 7.23 9.31
C GLY A 86 -5.50 8.69 8.98
N THR A 87 -4.60 9.47 8.34
CA THR A 87 -4.92 10.84 7.90
C THR A 87 -6.12 10.87 6.96
N TYR A 88 -6.35 9.78 6.22
CA TYR A 88 -7.45 9.61 5.27
C TYR A 88 -8.60 8.75 5.84
N LEU A 89 -8.54 8.36 7.12
CA LEU A 89 -9.63 7.61 7.74
C LEU A 89 -10.86 8.48 7.92
N ALA A 90 -12.03 7.91 7.67
CA ALA A 90 -13.28 8.54 8.03
C ALA A 90 -13.36 8.72 9.57
N ASP A 91 -14.07 9.75 10.03
CA ASP A 91 -14.17 10.05 11.48
C ASP A 91 -14.61 8.86 12.36
N LYS A 92 -15.39 7.94 11.80
CA LYS A 92 -15.79 6.69 12.47
C LYS A 92 -14.61 5.77 12.78
N ASP A 93 -13.64 5.70 11.89
CA ASP A 93 -12.45 4.84 12.03
C ASP A 93 -11.43 5.49 12.97
N ARG A 94 -11.34 6.82 12.99
CA ARG A 94 -10.57 7.58 14.00
C ARG A 94 -11.08 7.34 15.41
N LYS A 95 -12.38 7.22 15.59
CA LYS A 95 -13.03 6.97 16.88
C LYS A 95 -12.88 5.54 17.37
N ALA A 96 -12.49 4.59 16.52
CA ALA A 96 -12.32 3.18 16.87
C ALA A 96 -11.05 2.89 17.69
N GLY A 97 -10.30 3.94 18.13
CA GLY A 97 -9.19 3.78 19.07
C GLY A 97 -7.93 3.13 18.49
N MET A 98 -7.76 3.12 17.19
CA MET A 98 -6.52 2.66 16.56
C MET A 98 -5.42 3.70 16.79
N ALA A 99 -4.60 3.46 17.83
CA ALA A 99 -3.42 4.28 18.05
C ALA A 99 -2.46 4.11 16.86
N GLN A 100 -2.01 5.23 16.32
CA GLN A 100 -1.00 5.23 15.28
C GLN A 100 0.39 4.97 15.88
N TRP A 101 1.29 4.41 15.10
CA TRP A 101 2.64 4.06 15.54
C TRP A 101 3.63 5.05 14.93
N GLY A 102 4.56 5.51 15.72
CA GLY A 102 5.60 6.44 15.28
C GLY A 102 6.91 6.26 16.03
N PRO A 103 7.96 6.98 15.64
CA PRO A 103 9.28 6.85 16.25
C PRO A 103 9.34 7.37 17.69
N SER A 104 8.35 8.16 18.10
CA SER A 104 8.24 8.72 19.47
C SER A 104 6.78 8.92 19.82
N ALA A 105 6.45 8.79 21.10
CA ALA A 105 5.12 9.11 21.62
C ALA A 105 4.81 10.60 21.43
N SER A 106 3.67 10.92 20.88
CA SER A 106 3.24 12.31 20.63
C SER A 106 1.73 12.40 20.40
N VAL A 107 1.24 13.63 20.26
CA VAL A 107 -0.14 13.89 19.84
C VAL A 107 -0.08 14.78 18.61
N ARG A 108 -0.70 14.35 17.53
CA ARG A 108 -0.83 15.12 16.28
C ARG A 108 -1.74 16.33 16.48
N ALA A 109 -1.64 17.30 15.58
CA ALA A 109 -2.47 18.51 15.60
C ALA A 109 -3.98 18.23 15.49
N ASP A 110 -4.38 17.07 14.94
CA ASP A 110 -5.77 16.62 14.87
C ASP A 110 -6.24 15.84 16.11
N GLY A 111 -5.40 15.76 17.16
CA GLY A 111 -5.68 15.08 18.41
C GLY A 111 -5.42 13.56 18.39
N MET A 112 -4.86 13.03 17.31
CA MET A 112 -4.54 11.60 17.22
C MET A 112 -3.32 11.28 18.09
N GLU A 113 -3.46 10.31 18.98
CA GLU A 113 -2.34 9.79 19.78
C GLU A 113 -1.42 8.94 18.92
N ILE A 114 -0.11 9.18 19.04
CA ILE A 114 0.96 8.41 18.43
C ILE A 114 1.66 7.63 19.53
N LYS A 115 1.68 6.31 19.41
CA LYS A 115 2.46 5.43 20.28
C LYS A 115 3.87 5.28 19.76
N GLU A 116 4.85 5.36 20.66
CA GLU A 116 6.23 5.03 20.34
C GLU A 116 6.36 3.57 19.96
N LEU A 117 7.05 3.29 18.85
CA LEU A 117 7.38 1.94 18.38
C LEU A 117 8.35 1.27 19.36
N THR A 118 8.00 0.09 19.83
CA THR A 118 8.96 -0.82 20.46
C THR A 118 9.76 -1.57 19.38
N LYS A 119 10.83 -2.22 19.81
CA LYS A 119 11.62 -3.04 18.88
C LYS A 119 10.78 -4.18 18.28
N GLU A 120 9.94 -4.81 19.08
CA GLU A 120 9.04 -5.89 18.65
C GLU A 120 8.05 -5.39 17.60
N MET A 121 7.48 -4.19 17.77
CA MET A 121 6.59 -3.56 16.79
C MET A 121 7.33 -3.24 15.48
N ILE A 122 8.59 -2.82 15.56
CA ILE A 122 9.43 -2.60 14.37
C ILE A 122 9.67 -3.92 13.64
N ASP A 123 10.02 -4.98 14.36
CA ASP A 123 10.24 -6.31 13.79
C ASP A 123 8.96 -6.84 13.13
N GLU A 124 7.78 -6.60 13.72
CA GLU A 124 6.47 -6.92 13.14
C GLU A 124 6.24 -6.20 11.80
N ILE A 125 6.53 -4.89 11.73
CA ILE A 125 6.39 -4.13 10.48
C ILE A 125 7.39 -4.62 9.43
N VAL A 126 8.63 -4.92 9.81
CA VAL A 126 9.64 -5.46 8.88
C VAL A 126 9.18 -6.79 8.28
N GLN A 127 8.61 -7.68 9.12
CA GLN A 127 8.05 -8.95 8.65
C GLN A 127 6.85 -8.70 7.72
N ALA A 128 5.98 -7.75 8.04
CA ALA A 128 4.84 -7.39 7.19
C ALA A 128 5.27 -6.88 5.80
N TYR A 129 6.37 -6.11 5.70
CA TYR A 129 6.97 -5.75 4.41
C TYR A 129 7.42 -6.98 3.63
N ALA A 130 8.10 -7.93 4.29
CA ALA A 130 8.56 -9.17 3.65
C ALA A 130 7.40 -10.03 3.14
N ASP A 131 6.36 -10.19 3.94
CA ASP A 131 5.16 -10.97 3.58
C ASP A 131 4.40 -10.32 2.42
N THR A 132 4.26 -8.99 2.45
CA THR A 132 3.61 -8.24 1.36
C THR A 132 4.42 -8.30 0.07
N ALA A 133 5.75 -8.23 0.15
CA ALA A 133 6.63 -8.42 -1.01
C ALA A 133 6.50 -9.84 -1.60
N ALA A 134 6.35 -10.87 -0.75
CA ALA A 134 6.06 -12.22 -1.21
C ALA A 134 4.70 -12.32 -1.92
N ASN A 135 3.68 -11.62 -1.43
CA ASN A 135 2.38 -11.53 -2.09
C ASN A 135 2.48 -10.79 -3.44
N ALA A 136 3.24 -9.70 -3.50
CA ALA A 136 3.50 -8.98 -4.75
C ALA A 136 4.18 -9.88 -5.78
N LYS A 137 5.17 -10.67 -5.37
CA LYS A 137 5.81 -11.66 -6.24
C LYS A 137 4.82 -12.71 -6.74
N ARG A 138 3.92 -13.22 -5.88
CA ARG A 138 2.86 -14.16 -6.27
C ARG A 138 1.87 -13.54 -7.27
N ALA A 139 1.59 -12.23 -7.13
CA ALA A 139 0.78 -11.48 -8.08
C ALA A 139 1.50 -11.21 -9.42
N GLY A 140 2.78 -11.53 -9.53
CA GLY A 140 3.56 -11.38 -10.75
C GLY A 140 4.32 -10.06 -10.86
N PHE A 141 4.42 -9.27 -9.80
CA PHE A 141 5.35 -8.14 -9.77
C PHE A 141 6.80 -8.62 -9.69
N GLU A 142 7.69 -7.94 -10.40
CA GLU A 142 9.10 -8.28 -10.52
C GLU A 142 9.99 -7.35 -9.69
N MET A 143 9.43 -6.22 -9.26
CA MET A 143 10.11 -5.22 -8.45
C MET A 143 9.19 -4.69 -7.36
N VAL A 144 9.74 -4.39 -6.20
CA VAL A 144 9.07 -3.63 -5.15
C VAL A 144 9.84 -2.34 -4.89
N MET A 145 9.13 -1.27 -4.61
CA MET A 145 9.68 0.00 -4.13
C MET A 145 9.27 0.17 -2.67
N ILE A 146 10.23 0.46 -1.80
CA ILE A 146 9.94 0.73 -0.39
C ILE A 146 9.75 2.23 -0.23
N HIS A 147 8.56 2.64 0.22
CA HIS A 147 8.29 4.04 0.54
C HIS A 147 9.03 4.44 1.82
N GLY A 148 9.91 5.42 1.72
CA GLY A 148 10.71 5.92 2.83
C GLY A 148 10.46 7.39 3.16
N GLY A 149 9.30 7.94 2.76
CA GLY A 149 8.98 9.36 2.89
C GLY A 149 8.24 9.73 4.17
N HIS A 150 7.73 8.75 4.92
CA HIS A 150 6.91 8.96 6.11
C HIS A 150 7.41 8.16 7.30
#